data_d9a9f601792c4fe558b6de5df9e8e807
#
_entry.id   d9a9f601792c4fe558b6de5df9e8e807
#
_cell.length_a   1.000
_cell.length_b   1.000
_cell.length_c   1.000
_cell.angle_alpha   90.00
_cell.angle_beta   90.00
_cell.angle_gamma   90.00
#
_symmetry.space_group_name_H-M   'P 1'
#
loop_
_entity.id
_entity.type
_entity.pdbx_description
1 polymer ?
#
loop_
_entity_poly.entity_id
_entity_poly.type
_entity_poly.pdbx_seq_one_letter_code
_entity_poly.pdbx_strand_id
1 'polypeptide(L)'
;MNNQQLNVFEEPLEECSCNPITGFFRSGCCETSDQDIGNHTVCALMTKEFLLFSFEKGNDLISAVPQFDFPGLKPGDKWCLCANRWLEAYEENIAPSIISRATNIRALEIITCLLYTSDAADDRLS
;
A
#
# COMPACT_ATOMS: atom_id res chain seq x y z
N MET A 1 4.41 13.33 -23.48
CA MET A 1 3.88 11.98 -23.28
C MET A 1 3.39 11.80 -21.86
N ASN A 2 2.19 11.36 -21.74
CA ASN A 2 1.61 11.18 -20.42
C ASN A 2 1.84 9.77 -19.92
N ASN A 3 2.58 9.63 -18.83
CA ASN A 3 2.84 8.34 -18.21
C ASN A 3 2.04 8.17 -16.93
N GLN A 4 0.98 8.95 -16.80
CA GLN A 4 0.19 8.90 -15.58
C GLN A 4 -0.42 7.52 -15.39
N GLN A 5 -0.25 7.01 -14.18
CA GLN A 5 -0.79 5.71 -13.82
C GLN A 5 -2.19 5.87 -13.26
N LEU A 6 -2.94 4.79 -13.25
CA LEU A 6 -4.33 4.81 -12.86
C LEU A 6 -4.55 4.08 -11.54
N ASN A 7 -5.58 4.50 -10.82
CA ASN A 7 -6.02 3.79 -9.63
C ASN A 7 -6.98 2.65 -10.03
N VAL A 8 -7.50 1.94 -9.04
CA VAL A 8 -8.36 0.77 -9.28
C VAL A 8 -9.68 1.13 -9.93
N PHE A 9 -10.03 2.40 -9.99
CA PHE A 9 -11.23 2.87 -10.66
C PHE A 9 -10.95 3.35 -12.07
N GLU A 10 -9.71 3.16 -12.56
CA GLU A 10 -9.27 3.62 -13.88
C GLU A 10 -9.26 5.14 -13.97
N GLU A 11 -9.06 5.80 -12.85
CA GLU A 11 -8.91 7.25 -12.75
C GLU A 11 -7.45 7.57 -12.43
N PRO A 12 -7.03 8.83 -12.61
CA PRO A 12 -5.65 9.18 -12.25
C PRO A 12 -5.32 8.81 -10.81
N LEU A 13 -4.16 8.21 -10.64
CA LEU A 13 -3.71 7.75 -9.33
C LEU A 13 -3.48 8.95 -8.41
N GLU A 14 -4.11 8.92 -7.23
CA GLU A 14 -3.97 9.99 -6.26
C GLU A 14 -2.81 9.72 -5.31
N GLU A 15 -2.37 10.77 -4.64
CA GLU A 15 -1.27 10.68 -3.70
C GLU A 15 -1.63 9.80 -2.51
N CYS A 16 -0.70 8.94 -2.11
CA CYS A 16 -0.87 8.12 -0.92
C CYS A 16 -0.33 8.85 0.30
N SER A 17 0.94 9.21 0.30
CA SER A 17 1.52 9.95 1.42
C SER A 17 2.82 10.62 1.04
N CYS A 18 3.00 11.85 1.50
CA CYS A 18 4.27 12.56 1.39
C CYS A 18 4.94 12.69 2.76
N ASN A 19 4.26 12.33 3.84
CA ASN A 19 4.82 12.40 5.19
C ASN A 19 4.24 11.27 6.04
N PRO A 20 4.90 10.11 6.06
CA PRO A 20 6.19 9.81 5.40
C PRO A 20 6.05 9.69 3.90
N ILE A 21 7.11 10.04 3.19
CA ILE A 21 7.12 9.88 1.74
C ILE A 21 7.11 8.39 1.42
N THR A 22 6.30 7.98 0.47
CA THR A 22 6.11 6.57 0.15
C THR A 22 6.18 6.32 -1.34
N GLY A 23 6.12 5.05 -1.72
CA GLY A 23 6.10 4.61 -3.10
C GLY A 23 7.46 4.09 -3.54
N PHE A 24 7.43 3.18 -4.53
CA PHE A 24 8.65 2.63 -5.08
C PHE A 24 9.58 3.73 -5.60
N PHE A 25 9.00 4.77 -6.20
CA PHE A 25 9.77 5.89 -6.72
C PHE A 25 9.89 7.04 -5.73
N ARG A 26 9.36 6.89 -4.54
CA ARG A 26 9.35 7.93 -3.51
C ARG A 26 8.70 9.23 -4.00
N SER A 27 7.65 9.08 -4.79
CA SER A 27 6.91 10.23 -5.32
C SER A 27 5.73 10.62 -4.44
N GLY A 28 5.41 9.81 -3.45
CA GLY A 28 4.21 9.99 -2.64
C GLY A 28 3.03 9.24 -3.20
N CYS A 29 3.14 8.71 -4.40
CA CYS A 29 2.10 7.94 -5.07
C CYS A 29 2.56 6.49 -5.24
N CYS A 30 1.60 5.58 -5.22
CA CYS A 30 1.90 4.15 -5.36
C CYS A 30 2.10 3.79 -6.84
N GLU A 31 3.02 4.51 -7.47
CA GLU A 31 3.41 4.23 -8.85
C GLU A 31 4.28 2.99 -8.91
N THR A 32 4.20 2.28 -10.02
CA THR A 32 4.95 1.04 -10.16
C THR A 32 5.51 0.88 -11.57
N SER A 33 6.35 -0.11 -11.74
CA SER A 33 6.91 -0.46 -13.05
C SER A 33 7.30 -1.93 -12.99
N ASP A 34 7.78 -2.45 -14.11
CA ASP A 34 8.23 -3.84 -14.15
C ASP A 34 9.45 -4.07 -13.24
N GLN A 35 10.14 -3.00 -12.85
CA GLN A 35 11.28 -3.10 -11.96
C GLN A 35 10.86 -3.23 -10.49
N ASP A 36 9.63 -2.88 -10.20
CA ASP A 36 9.08 -2.97 -8.84
C ASP A 36 8.57 -4.39 -8.61
N ILE A 37 9.49 -5.29 -8.34
CA ILE A 37 9.17 -6.71 -8.19
C ILE A 37 8.20 -6.94 -7.03
N GLY A 38 8.31 -6.13 -5.99
CA GLY A 38 7.42 -6.24 -4.83
C GLY A 38 6.01 -5.74 -5.09
N ASN A 39 5.77 -5.07 -6.22
CA ASN A 39 4.46 -4.54 -6.56
C ASN A 39 3.91 -3.67 -5.42
N HIS A 40 4.60 -2.55 -5.15
CA HIS A 40 4.25 -1.64 -4.05
C HIS A 40 3.12 -0.72 -4.49
N THR A 41 1.94 -1.29 -4.67
CA THR A 41 0.83 -0.63 -5.34
C THR A 41 -0.37 -0.32 -4.45
N VAL A 42 -0.39 -0.87 -3.24
CA VAL A 42 -1.55 -0.76 -2.36
C VAL A 42 -1.34 0.36 -1.35
N CYS A 43 -2.11 1.44 -1.47
CA CYS A 43 -2.06 2.49 -0.46
C CYS A 43 -2.90 2.05 0.73
N ALA A 44 -2.24 1.78 1.85
CA ALA A 44 -2.90 1.23 3.03
C ALA A 44 -2.71 2.13 4.23
N LEU A 45 -3.72 2.15 5.09
CA LEU A 45 -3.69 2.90 6.34
C LEU A 45 -3.15 1.99 7.43
N MET A 46 -1.98 2.30 7.94
CA MET A 46 -1.29 1.43 8.89
C MET A 46 -2.04 1.32 10.21
N THR A 47 -2.09 0.09 10.72
CA THR A 47 -2.63 -0.20 12.05
C THR A 47 -1.54 -0.82 12.89
N LYS A 48 -1.72 -0.75 14.21
CA LYS A 48 -0.76 -1.39 15.12
C LYS A 48 -0.66 -2.88 14.86
N GLU A 49 -1.82 -3.52 14.69
CA GLU A 49 -1.86 -4.96 14.45
C GLU A 49 -1.13 -5.36 13.19
N PHE A 50 -1.35 -4.62 12.11
CA PHE A 50 -0.67 -4.93 10.87
C PHE A 50 0.83 -4.72 10.97
N LEU A 51 1.24 -3.62 11.61
CA LEU A 51 2.68 -3.32 11.73
C LEU A 51 3.41 -4.42 12.51
N LEU A 52 2.81 -4.91 13.59
CA LEU A 52 3.40 -6.00 14.36
C LEU A 52 3.41 -7.30 13.57
N PHE A 53 2.34 -7.59 12.85
CA PHE A 53 2.26 -8.77 12.01
C PHE A 53 3.34 -8.73 10.93
N SER A 54 3.47 -7.59 10.27
CA SER A 54 4.46 -7.42 9.21
C SER A 54 5.88 -7.61 9.75
N PHE A 55 6.14 -7.08 10.95
CA PHE A 55 7.44 -7.25 11.59
C PHE A 55 7.74 -8.72 11.83
N GLU A 56 6.77 -9.47 12.35
CA GLU A 56 6.94 -10.89 12.63
C GLU A 56 7.16 -11.70 11.35
N LYS A 57 6.60 -11.25 10.25
CA LYS A 57 6.76 -11.94 8.97
C LYS A 57 8.03 -11.53 8.23
N GLY A 58 8.88 -10.76 8.87
CA GLY A 58 10.18 -10.40 8.30
C GLY A 58 10.17 -9.12 7.49
N ASN A 59 9.08 -8.38 7.48
CA ASN A 59 8.99 -7.11 6.78
C ASN A 59 8.85 -6.00 7.81
N ASP A 60 9.97 -5.55 8.35
CA ASP A 60 9.99 -4.54 9.42
C ASP A 60 9.69 -3.16 8.87
N LEU A 61 8.50 -2.67 9.13
CA LEU A 61 8.08 -1.33 8.74
C LEU A 61 8.13 -0.36 9.92
N ILE A 62 8.50 -0.85 11.10
CA ILE A 62 8.48 -0.05 12.32
C ILE A 62 9.81 0.65 12.57
N SER A 63 10.90 -0.05 12.32
CA SER A 63 12.23 0.48 12.61
C SER A 63 12.67 1.48 11.55
N ALA A 64 13.25 2.59 11.99
CA ALA A 64 13.78 3.58 11.06
C ALA A 64 14.98 3.02 10.33
N VAL A 65 15.13 3.41 9.07
CA VAL A 65 16.29 3.06 8.25
C VAL A 65 16.84 4.35 7.67
N PRO A 66 17.70 5.04 8.43
CA PRO A 66 18.15 6.39 8.02
C PRO A 66 18.81 6.46 6.66
N GLN A 67 19.53 5.40 6.25
CA GLN A 67 20.21 5.40 4.97
C GLN A 67 19.23 5.44 3.78
N PHE A 68 17.95 5.16 4.02
CA PHE A 68 16.91 5.25 2.99
C PHE A 68 15.91 6.36 3.30
N ASP A 69 16.23 7.23 4.26
CA ASP A 69 15.32 8.29 4.70
C ASP A 69 13.96 7.75 5.13
N PHE A 70 13.97 6.54 5.69
CA PHE A 70 12.74 5.91 6.14
C PHE A 70 12.63 6.07 7.66
N PRO A 71 11.62 6.80 8.13
CA PRO A 71 11.51 7.10 9.57
C PRO A 71 10.84 6.00 10.39
N GLY A 72 10.38 4.92 9.74
CA GLY A 72 9.53 3.96 10.40
C GLY A 72 8.08 4.40 10.36
N LEU A 73 7.17 3.45 10.40
CA LEU A 73 5.75 3.74 10.31
C LEU A 73 5.08 3.56 11.66
N LYS A 74 4.01 4.30 11.87
CA LYS A 74 3.18 4.18 13.07
C LYS A 74 1.72 4.15 12.66
N PRO A 75 0.83 3.70 13.55
CA PRO A 75 -0.59 3.66 13.23
C PRO A 75 -1.08 5.03 12.73
N GLY A 76 -1.88 5.00 11.67
CA GLY A 76 -2.37 6.22 11.05
C GLY A 76 -1.57 6.68 9.84
N ASP A 77 -0.35 6.18 9.67
CA ASP A 77 0.43 6.51 8.49
C ASP A 77 -0.14 5.78 7.27
N LYS A 78 -0.01 6.39 6.09
CA LYS A 78 -0.37 5.75 4.84
C LYS A 78 0.90 5.31 4.13
N TRP A 79 0.86 4.15 3.52
CA TRP A 79 2.04 3.56 2.92
C TRP A 79 1.70 2.77 1.68
N CYS A 80 2.53 2.87 0.66
CA CYS A 80 2.40 2.06 -0.55
C CYS A 80 2.97 0.67 -0.26
N LEU A 81 2.07 -0.22 0.08
CA LEU A 81 2.40 -1.55 0.57
C LEU A 81 2.56 -2.53 -0.58
N CYS A 82 3.46 -3.47 -0.41
CA CYS A 82 3.60 -4.60 -1.31
C CYS A 82 2.28 -5.38 -1.35
N ALA A 83 1.77 -5.63 -2.55
CA ALA A 83 0.46 -6.27 -2.70
C ALA A 83 0.42 -7.65 -2.05
N ASN A 84 1.49 -8.43 -2.16
CA ASN A 84 1.54 -9.75 -1.52
C ASN A 84 1.57 -9.65 0.00
N ARG A 85 2.16 -8.60 0.54
CA ARG A 85 2.15 -8.41 2.00
C ARG A 85 0.75 -8.08 2.49
N TRP A 86 0.01 -7.30 1.70
CA TRP A 86 -1.39 -7.03 2.05
C TRP A 86 -2.22 -8.30 2.00
N LEU A 87 -2.04 -9.11 0.95
CA LEU A 87 -2.77 -10.36 0.81
C LEU A 87 -2.47 -11.33 1.96
N GLU A 88 -1.21 -11.41 2.34
CA GLU A 88 -0.79 -12.25 3.47
C GLU A 88 -1.53 -11.86 4.74
N ALA A 89 -1.64 -10.56 4.99
CA ALA A 89 -2.35 -10.06 6.15
C ALA A 89 -3.85 -10.29 6.04
N TYR A 90 -4.38 -10.18 4.83
CA TYR A 90 -5.79 -10.42 4.60
C TYR A 90 -6.17 -11.86 4.98
N GLU A 91 -5.31 -12.80 4.64
CA GLU A 91 -5.55 -14.20 4.94
C GLU A 91 -5.56 -14.47 6.44
N GLU A 92 -4.92 -13.60 7.21
CA GLU A 92 -4.89 -13.70 8.67
C GLU A 92 -5.89 -12.76 9.33
N ASN A 93 -6.75 -12.12 8.56
CA ASN A 93 -7.78 -11.19 9.05
C ASN A 93 -7.18 -9.96 9.75
N ILE A 94 -6.01 -9.52 9.30
CA ILE A 94 -5.31 -8.36 9.89
C ILE A 94 -4.97 -7.33 8.83
N ALA A 95 -5.53 -7.43 7.63
CA ALA A 95 -5.19 -6.51 6.56
C ALA A 95 -5.64 -5.08 6.90
N PRO A 96 -4.78 -4.09 6.64
CA PRO A 96 -5.18 -2.70 6.85
C PRO A 96 -6.14 -2.24 5.76
N SER A 97 -6.89 -1.18 6.05
CA SER A 97 -7.81 -0.60 5.08
C SER A 97 -7.05 -0.05 3.88
N ILE A 98 -7.65 -0.15 2.72
CA ILE A 98 -7.07 0.32 1.47
C ILE A 98 -7.65 1.68 1.12
N ILE A 99 -6.78 2.59 0.69
CA ILE A 99 -7.20 3.86 0.13
C ILE A 99 -7.29 3.66 -1.38
N SER A 100 -8.47 3.37 -1.87
CA SER A 100 -8.67 2.88 -3.23
C SER A 100 -8.24 3.87 -4.30
N ARG A 101 -8.51 5.16 -4.10
CA ARG A 101 -8.14 6.16 -5.11
C ARG A 101 -6.64 6.36 -5.21
N ALA A 102 -5.90 5.93 -4.20
CA ALA A 102 -4.44 6.01 -4.19
C ALA A 102 -3.79 4.64 -4.39
N THR A 103 -4.58 3.62 -4.72
CA THR A 103 -4.08 2.28 -4.97
C THR A 103 -4.00 2.05 -6.48
N ASN A 104 -2.81 1.68 -6.94
CA ASN A 104 -2.56 1.47 -8.36
C ASN A 104 -3.37 0.31 -8.91
N ILE A 105 -3.94 0.50 -10.11
CA ILE A 105 -4.74 -0.54 -10.73
C ILE A 105 -3.96 -1.85 -10.90
N ARG A 106 -2.64 -1.78 -10.96
CA ARG A 106 -1.82 -2.98 -11.09
C ARG A 106 -1.85 -3.87 -9.85
N ALA A 107 -2.36 -3.36 -8.72
CA ALA A 107 -2.57 -4.21 -7.55
C ALA A 107 -3.54 -5.35 -7.88
N LEU A 108 -4.44 -5.14 -8.84
CA LEU A 108 -5.40 -6.15 -9.24
C LEU A 108 -4.75 -7.37 -9.87
N GLU A 109 -3.50 -7.27 -10.31
CA GLU A 109 -2.77 -8.42 -10.85
C GLU A 109 -2.52 -9.48 -9.78
N ILE A 110 -2.51 -9.06 -8.52
CA ILE A 110 -2.20 -9.97 -7.41
C ILE A 110 -3.44 -10.26 -6.57
N ILE A 111 -4.27 -9.23 -6.30
CA ILE A 111 -5.41 -9.39 -5.40
C ILE A 111 -6.71 -9.02 -6.11
N THR A 112 -6.95 -9.66 -7.25
CA THR A 112 -8.07 -9.31 -8.13
C THR A 112 -9.43 -9.28 -7.44
N CYS A 113 -9.92 -10.44 -7.01
CA CYS A 113 -11.26 -10.52 -6.43
C CYS A 113 -11.30 -9.94 -5.03
N LEU A 114 -10.21 -10.15 -4.28
CA LEU A 114 -10.19 -9.71 -2.89
C LEU A 114 -10.12 -8.20 -2.78
N LEU A 115 -9.49 -7.53 -3.75
CA LEU A 115 -9.44 -6.08 -3.71
C LEU A 115 -10.82 -5.47 -3.85
N TYR A 116 -11.65 -6.01 -4.71
CA TYR A 116 -13.02 -5.53 -4.84
C TYR A 116 -13.80 -5.72 -3.56
N THR A 117 -13.64 -6.86 -2.93
CA THR A 117 -14.29 -7.15 -1.67
C THR A 117 -13.78 -6.20 -0.59
N SER A 118 -12.48 -6.02 -0.54
CA SER A 118 -11.85 -5.15 0.45
C SER A 118 -12.23 -3.70 0.22
N ASP A 119 -12.32 -3.28 -1.04
CA ASP A 119 -12.70 -1.92 -1.36
C ASP A 119 -14.12 -1.63 -0.91
N ALA A 120 -15.01 -2.57 -1.10
CA ALA A 120 -16.38 -2.43 -0.59
C ALA A 120 -16.37 -2.32 0.92
N ALA A 121 -15.53 -3.11 1.59
CA ALA A 121 -15.40 -3.04 3.04
C ALA A 121 -14.84 -1.70 3.47
N ASP A 122 -13.87 -1.19 2.73
CA ASP A 122 -13.26 0.08 3.03
C ASP A 122 -14.27 1.21 2.88
N ASP A 123 -15.11 1.13 1.86
CA ASP A 123 -16.16 2.12 1.67
C ASP A 123 -17.10 2.17 2.87
N ARG A 124 -17.36 1.05 3.47
CA ARG A 124 -18.20 1.02 4.66
C ARG A 124 -17.52 1.67 5.84
N LEU A 125 -16.20 1.59 5.88
CA LEU A 125 -15.45 2.15 6.99
C LEU A 125 -15.30 3.66 6.86
N SER A 126 -15.38 4.15 5.66
CA SER A 126 -15.15 5.58 5.42
C SER A 126 -16.40 6.44 5.64
#